data_f7abffe11ca75d19201484a3f0bb2247
#
_entry.id   f7abffe11ca75d19201484a3f0bb2247
#
_cell.length_a   1.000
_cell.length_b   1.000
_cell.length_c   1.000
_cell.angle_alpha   90.00
_cell.angle_beta   90.00
_cell.angle_gamma   90.00
#
_symmetry.space_group_name_H-M   'P 1'
#
loop_
_entity.id
_entity.type
_entity.pdbx_description
1 polymer ?
#
loop_
_entity_poly.entity_id
_entity_poly.type
_entity_poly.pdbx_seq_one_letter_code
_entity_poly.pdbx_strand_id
1 'polypeptide(L)'
;MHPISDKIPLDQAALIEPLSVGHHAYVRSGAKAGDVALVGGAGPIGLLLAAVLKAKGIKVIITELSKARKDKARESGVADYILDPSEVDVVEEVKKLTNGEGVDVAFECTSVNKVLDTMVEACRPTAKVVIVSIWSHPATINVHSIVMKELDVRGTIAYCNDHAETIKLVEEGKINLEPFITQRIKLDELISEGFERLIHNNESAVKIIVNPNL
;
A
#
# COMPACT_ATOMS: atom_id res chain seq x y z
N MET A 1 -2.30 -24.98 4.02
CA MET A 1 -3.63 -24.38 4.26
C MET A 1 -3.60 -23.65 5.59
N HIS A 2 -4.20 -22.45 5.64
CA HIS A 2 -4.35 -21.66 6.87
C HIS A 2 -5.84 -21.62 7.21
N PRO A 3 -6.28 -22.15 8.36
CA PRO A 3 -7.66 -22.02 8.81
C PRO A 3 -7.95 -20.55 9.12
N ILE A 4 -9.15 -20.11 8.82
CA ILE A 4 -9.68 -18.78 9.17
C ILE A 4 -10.83 -19.01 10.13
N SER A 5 -10.85 -18.28 11.25
CA SER A 5 -11.93 -18.39 12.24
C SER A 5 -13.19 -17.67 11.77
N ASP A 6 -14.33 -18.03 12.35
CA ASP A 6 -15.63 -17.40 12.08
C ASP A 6 -15.68 -15.90 12.45
N LYS A 7 -14.63 -15.37 13.07
CA LYS A 7 -14.50 -13.93 13.34
C LYS A 7 -14.27 -13.10 12.09
N ILE A 8 -13.78 -13.72 11.01
CA ILE A 8 -13.51 -13.04 9.74
C ILE A 8 -14.58 -13.46 8.74
N PRO A 9 -15.49 -12.55 8.31
CA PRO A 9 -16.44 -12.83 7.25
C PRO A 9 -15.75 -13.30 5.97
N LEU A 10 -16.37 -14.23 5.23
CA LEU A 10 -15.76 -14.84 4.04
C LEU A 10 -15.41 -13.83 2.94
N ASP A 11 -16.20 -12.78 2.78
CA ASP A 11 -15.91 -11.70 1.84
C ASP A 11 -14.69 -10.87 2.25
N GLN A 12 -14.50 -10.67 3.56
CA GLN A 12 -13.26 -10.05 4.07
C GLN A 12 -12.08 -11.01 4.01
N ALA A 13 -12.31 -12.32 4.20
CA ALA A 13 -11.26 -13.34 4.09
C ALA A 13 -10.58 -13.34 2.71
N ALA A 14 -11.32 -12.98 1.65
CA ALA A 14 -10.77 -12.83 0.30
C ALA A 14 -9.67 -11.74 0.20
N LEU A 15 -9.60 -10.81 1.16
CA LEU A 15 -8.56 -9.78 1.20
C LEU A 15 -7.29 -10.21 1.94
N ILE A 16 -7.30 -11.35 2.62
CA ILE A 16 -6.10 -11.86 3.31
C ILE A 16 -4.95 -12.08 2.32
N GLU A 17 -5.25 -12.52 1.10
CA GLU A 17 -4.22 -12.72 0.07
C GLU A 17 -3.52 -11.39 -0.29
N PRO A 18 -4.20 -10.34 -0.79
CA PRO A 18 -3.54 -9.08 -1.10
C PRO A 18 -3.00 -8.35 0.15
N LEU A 19 -3.57 -8.57 1.33
CA LEU A 19 -3.00 -8.09 2.59
C LEU A 19 -1.63 -8.74 2.86
N SER A 20 -1.49 -10.03 2.51
CA SER A 20 -0.22 -10.75 2.67
C SER A 20 0.87 -10.22 1.73
N VAL A 21 0.51 -9.67 0.56
CA VAL A 21 1.45 -8.93 -0.30
C VAL A 21 1.97 -7.69 0.42
N GLY A 22 1.08 -6.89 1.02
CA GLY A 22 1.47 -5.73 1.82
C GLY A 22 2.31 -6.11 3.05
N HIS A 23 1.95 -7.21 3.73
CA HIS A 23 2.72 -7.71 4.87
C HIS A 23 4.12 -8.16 4.43
N HIS A 24 4.24 -8.85 3.31
CA HIS A 24 5.54 -9.27 2.78
C HIS A 24 6.43 -8.07 2.45
N ALA A 25 5.88 -7.03 1.83
CA ALA A 25 6.61 -5.78 1.58
C ALA A 25 7.11 -5.15 2.90
N TYR A 26 6.26 -5.11 3.94
CA TYR A 26 6.66 -4.69 5.28
C TYR A 26 7.82 -5.54 5.84
N VAL A 27 7.73 -6.88 5.79
CA VAL A 27 8.80 -7.78 6.27
C VAL A 27 10.09 -7.54 5.49
N ARG A 28 10.00 -7.43 4.15
CA ARG A 28 11.15 -7.15 3.29
C ARG A 28 11.81 -5.81 3.60
N SER A 29 11.05 -4.83 4.04
CA SER A 29 11.57 -3.51 4.42
C SER A 29 12.41 -3.54 5.70
N GLY A 30 12.09 -4.46 6.62
CA GLY A 30 12.67 -4.48 7.96
C GLY A 30 12.33 -3.22 8.77
N ALA A 31 11.25 -2.53 8.43
CA ALA A 31 10.75 -1.39 9.19
C ALA A 31 10.26 -1.83 10.58
N LYS A 32 10.32 -0.95 11.55
CA LYS A 32 9.97 -1.22 12.95
C LYS A 32 9.08 -0.12 13.52
N ALA A 33 8.44 -0.41 14.63
CA ALA A 33 7.62 0.58 15.33
C ALA A 33 8.41 1.87 15.62
N GLY A 34 7.79 3.01 15.35
CA GLY A 34 8.39 4.35 15.46
C GLY A 34 9.02 4.87 14.16
N ASP A 35 9.29 4.02 13.16
CA ASP A 35 9.74 4.48 11.84
C ASP A 35 8.65 5.29 11.12
N VAL A 36 9.07 6.13 10.18
CA VAL A 36 8.19 6.87 9.26
C VAL A 36 8.28 6.25 7.88
N ALA A 37 7.15 5.88 7.31
CA ALA A 37 7.04 5.29 5.97
C ALA A 37 6.35 6.23 4.99
N LEU A 38 6.86 6.32 3.76
CA LEU A 38 6.18 6.93 2.62
C LEU A 38 5.68 5.81 1.69
N VAL A 39 4.38 5.82 1.37
CA VAL A 39 3.75 4.90 0.44
C VAL A 39 3.34 5.66 -0.82
N GLY A 40 3.92 5.31 -1.94
CA GLY A 40 3.60 5.87 -3.25
C GLY A 40 2.40 5.13 -3.86
N GLY A 41 1.25 5.79 -3.87
CA GLY A 41 -0.01 5.27 -4.38
C GLY A 41 -0.95 4.71 -3.31
N ALA A 42 -2.23 5.07 -3.42
CA ALA A 42 -3.34 4.57 -2.60
C ALA A 42 -4.22 3.58 -3.39
N GLY A 43 -3.60 2.77 -4.24
CA GLY A 43 -4.26 1.63 -4.87
C GLY A 43 -4.48 0.49 -3.86
N PRO A 44 -5.07 -0.65 -4.29
CA PRO A 44 -5.37 -1.78 -3.40
C PRO A 44 -4.18 -2.23 -2.54
N ILE A 45 -3.01 -2.40 -3.16
CA ILE A 45 -1.80 -2.86 -2.46
C ILE A 45 -1.24 -1.78 -1.54
N GLY A 46 -1.18 -0.51 -2.00
CA GLY A 46 -0.69 0.59 -1.18
C GLY A 46 -1.52 0.81 0.09
N LEU A 47 -2.86 0.73 -0.01
CA LEU A 47 -3.76 0.85 1.14
C LEU A 47 -3.63 -0.33 2.12
N LEU A 48 -3.56 -1.56 1.62
CA LEU A 48 -3.40 -2.74 2.47
C LEU A 48 -2.01 -2.79 3.13
N LEU A 49 -0.96 -2.38 2.42
CA LEU A 49 0.37 -2.18 3.02
C LEU A 49 0.32 -1.10 4.11
N ALA A 50 -0.33 0.04 3.87
CA ALA A 50 -0.49 1.10 4.85
C ALA A 50 -1.21 0.59 6.11
N ALA A 51 -2.24 -0.26 5.97
CA ALA A 51 -2.93 -0.90 7.09
C ALA A 51 -1.97 -1.77 7.92
N VAL A 52 -1.11 -2.54 7.27
CA VAL A 52 -0.08 -3.35 7.96
C VAL A 52 0.91 -2.44 8.70
N LEU A 53 1.43 -1.40 8.04
CA LEU A 53 2.38 -0.45 8.64
C LEU A 53 1.79 0.22 9.89
N LYS A 54 0.55 0.68 9.82
CA LYS A 54 -0.17 1.24 10.98
C LYS A 54 -0.34 0.23 12.10
N ALA A 55 -0.74 -1.00 11.79
CA ALA A 55 -0.88 -2.08 12.78
C ALA A 55 0.45 -2.46 13.46
N LYS A 56 1.58 -2.18 12.81
CA LYS A 56 2.93 -2.38 13.33
C LYS A 56 3.54 -1.14 14.01
N GLY A 57 2.74 -0.07 14.20
CA GLY A 57 3.17 1.14 14.91
C GLY A 57 4.10 2.06 14.11
N ILE A 58 4.02 2.00 12.79
CA ILE A 58 4.77 2.85 11.86
C ILE A 58 3.91 4.05 11.48
N LYS A 59 4.49 5.25 11.43
CA LYS A 59 3.83 6.45 10.95
C LYS A 59 3.77 6.43 9.43
N VAL A 60 2.59 6.58 8.85
CA VAL A 60 2.36 6.42 7.41
C VAL A 60 2.01 7.72 6.73
N ILE A 61 2.79 8.05 5.70
CA ILE A 61 2.51 9.12 4.73
C ILE A 61 2.14 8.43 3.42
N ILE A 62 0.99 8.78 2.83
CA ILE A 62 0.60 8.30 1.49
C ILE A 62 0.67 9.46 0.50
N THR A 63 1.17 9.21 -0.72
CA THR A 63 1.04 10.15 -1.84
C THR A 63 0.13 9.56 -2.91
N GLU A 64 -0.89 10.34 -3.35
CA GLU A 64 -1.90 9.90 -4.32
C GLU A 64 -2.49 11.10 -5.08
N LEU A 65 -2.68 10.95 -6.39
CA LEU A 65 -3.30 11.96 -7.27
C LEU A 65 -4.83 11.89 -7.26
N SER A 66 -5.39 10.67 -7.32
CA SER A 66 -6.84 10.48 -7.43
C SER A 66 -7.56 10.95 -6.17
N LYS A 67 -8.50 11.88 -6.34
CA LYS A 67 -9.36 12.34 -5.25
C LYS A 67 -10.09 11.18 -4.57
N ALA A 68 -10.67 10.27 -5.36
CA ALA A 68 -11.42 9.13 -4.84
C ALA A 68 -10.55 8.21 -3.98
N ARG A 69 -9.31 7.94 -4.40
CA ARG A 69 -8.36 7.12 -3.63
C ARG A 69 -7.85 7.84 -2.37
N LYS A 70 -7.62 9.16 -2.43
CA LYS A 70 -7.30 9.97 -1.24
C LYS A 70 -8.44 9.94 -0.22
N ASP A 71 -9.68 10.05 -0.67
CA ASP A 71 -10.86 9.97 0.19
C ASP A 71 -10.98 8.57 0.84
N LYS A 72 -10.71 7.51 0.07
CA LYS A 72 -10.67 6.13 0.60
C LYS A 72 -9.54 5.93 1.62
N ALA A 73 -8.37 6.49 1.40
CA ALA A 73 -7.27 6.46 2.37
C ALA A 73 -7.63 7.17 3.68
N ARG A 74 -8.36 8.30 3.62
CA ARG A 74 -8.88 9.01 4.81
C ARG A 74 -9.92 8.17 5.53
N GLU A 75 -10.90 7.63 4.79
CA GLU A 75 -12.00 6.82 5.33
C GLU A 75 -11.47 5.56 6.05
N SER A 76 -10.47 4.90 5.49
CA SER A 76 -9.87 3.70 6.08
C SER A 76 -8.97 3.98 7.28
N GLY A 77 -8.55 5.23 7.50
CA GLY A 77 -7.72 5.62 8.65
C GLY A 77 -6.30 5.06 8.64
N VAL A 78 -5.81 4.59 7.48
CA VAL A 78 -4.50 3.91 7.37
C VAL A 78 -3.31 4.85 7.17
N ALA A 79 -3.56 6.15 7.02
CA ALA A 79 -2.51 7.14 6.85
C ALA A 79 -2.57 8.22 7.91
N ASP A 80 -1.41 8.68 8.38
CA ASP A 80 -1.29 9.85 9.23
C ASP A 80 -1.32 11.14 8.40
N TYR A 81 -0.78 11.07 7.16
CA TYR A 81 -0.78 12.16 6.20
C TYR A 81 -1.05 11.63 4.80
N ILE A 82 -1.78 12.42 4.01
CA ILE A 82 -2.06 12.14 2.61
C ILE A 82 -1.67 13.38 1.80
N LEU A 83 -0.70 13.21 0.91
CA LEU A 83 -0.14 14.27 0.08
C LEU A 83 -0.61 14.10 -1.36
N ASP A 84 -1.02 15.21 -1.97
CA ASP A 84 -1.32 15.28 -3.39
C ASP A 84 -0.10 15.84 -4.15
N PRO A 85 0.58 15.04 -4.98
CA PRO A 85 1.75 15.50 -5.71
C PRO A 85 1.45 16.53 -6.82
N SER A 86 0.18 16.82 -7.09
CA SER A 86 -0.22 17.93 -7.98
C SER A 86 -0.35 19.27 -7.23
N GLU A 87 -0.50 19.23 -5.90
CA GLU A 87 -0.71 20.39 -5.05
C GLU A 87 0.55 20.79 -4.29
N VAL A 88 1.42 19.80 -3.96
CA VAL A 88 2.61 20.02 -3.14
C VAL A 88 3.85 19.31 -3.68
N ASP A 89 5.02 19.82 -3.34
CA ASP A 89 6.27 19.07 -3.47
C ASP A 89 6.33 18.02 -2.33
N VAL A 90 6.17 16.75 -2.72
CA VAL A 90 6.12 15.64 -1.76
C VAL A 90 7.42 15.52 -0.94
N VAL A 91 8.58 15.75 -1.57
CA VAL A 91 9.88 15.64 -0.89
C VAL A 91 10.02 16.71 0.19
N GLU A 92 9.65 17.95 -0.14
CA GLU A 92 9.69 19.07 0.83
C GLU A 92 8.65 18.89 1.96
N GLU A 93 7.45 18.39 1.65
CA GLU A 93 6.46 18.11 2.70
C GLU A 93 6.91 16.95 3.60
N VAL A 94 7.49 15.88 3.05
CA VAL A 94 8.07 14.79 3.84
C VAL A 94 9.15 15.31 4.77
N LYS A 95 10.06 16.17 4.30
CA LYS A 95 11.08 16.79 5.15
C LYS A 95 10.46 17.59 6.31
N LYS A 96 9.43 18.40 6.05
CA LYS A 96 8.71 19.12 7.11
C LYS A 96 8.11 18.19 8.16
N LEU A 97 7.51 17.06 7.71
CA LEU A 97 6.88 16.06 8.59
C LEU A 97 7.89 15.20 9.37
N THR A 98 9.16 15.22 8.97
CA THR A 98 10.26 14.43 9.54
C THR A 98 11.41 15.27 10.09
N ASN A 99 11.15 16.53 10.45
CA ASN A 99 12.15 17.46 10.99
C ASN A 99 13.41 17.63 10.12
N GLY A 100 13.26 17.56 8.79
CA GLY A 100 14.33 17.70 7.81
C GLY A 100 15.03 16.41 7.40
N GLU A 101 14.80 15.30 8.11
CA GLU A 101 15.54 14.04 7.90
C GLU A 101 15.11 13.28 6.63
N GLY A 102 13.83 13.20 6.32
CA GLY A 102 13.25 12.28 5.35
C GLY A 102 12.70 11.01 6.02
N VAL A 103 12.13 10.08 5.21
CA VAL A 103 11.52 8.84 5.72
C VAL A 103 12.54 7.72 5.95
N ASP A 104 12.24 6.83 6.88
CA ASP A 104 13.03 5.62 7.17
C ASP A 104 12.87 4.57 6.08
N VAL A 105 11.69 4.52 5.46
CA VAL A 105 11.38 3.59 4.37
C VAL A 105 10.38 4.20 3.40
N ALA A 106 10.58 3.96 2.11
CA ALA A 106 9.63 4.32 1.07
C ALA A 106 9.19 3.07 0.29
N PHE A 107 7.90 3.01 -0.05
CA PHE A 107 7.31 1.89 -0.81
C PHE A 107 6.74 2.42 -2.12
N GLU A 108 7.23 1.88 -3.24
CA GLU A 108 6.72 2.20 -4.56
C GLU A 108 5.64 1.19 -4.96
N CYS A 109 4.37 1.65 -5.12
CA CYS A 109 3.20 0.80 -5.40
C CYS A 109 2.45 1.20 -6.69
N THR A 110 3.08 1.96 -7.60
CA THR A 110 2.39 2.55 -8.77
C THR A 110 2.92 2.10 -10.12
N SER A 111 4.18 1.63 -10.19
CA SER A 111 4.96 1.43 -11.43
C SER A 111 5.11 2.71 -12.28
N VAL A 112 5.20 3.88 -11.62
CA VAL A 112 5.41 5.18 -12.26
C VAL A 112 6.79 5.72 -11.92
N ASN A 113 7.60 6.05 -12.93
CA ASN A 113 8.98 6.50 -12.73
C ASN A 113 9.09 7.72 -11.81
N LYS A 114 8.22 8.72 -12.00
CA LYS A 114 8.19 9.92 -11.16
C LYS A 114 7.93 9.59 -9.68
N VAL A 115 7.10 8.58 -9.41
CA VAL A 115 6.87 8.13 -8.03
C VAL A 115 8.10 7.44 -7.47
N LEU A 116 8.76 6.57 -8.24
CA LEU A 116 10.01 5.94 -7.84
C LEU A 116 11.09 6.97 -7.50
N ASP A 117 11.27 7.99 -8.34
CA ASP A 117 12.21 9.10 -8.08
C ASP A 117 11.84 9.83 -6.78
N THR A 118 10.56 10.12 -6.57
CA THR A 118 10.08 10.74 -5.32
C THR A 118 10.38 9.87 -4.10
N MET A 119 10.20 8.54 -4.19
CA MET A 119 10.53 7.61 -3.09
C MET A 119 12.03 7.67 -2.73
N VAL A 120 12.90 7.68 -3.74
CA VAL A 120 14.35 7.80 -3.55
C VAL A 120 14.73 9.14 -2.91
N GLU A 121 14.15 10.24 -3.41
CA GLU A 121 14.50 11.59 -2.92
C GLU A 121 13.92 11.91 -1.54
N ALA A 122 12.78 11.34 -1.17
CA ALA A 122 12.16 11.55 0.14
C ALA A 122 12.84 10.75 1.27
N CYS A 123 13.66 9.76 0.95
CA CYS A 123 14.39 8.96 1.91
C CYS A 123 15.50 9.74 2.61
N ARG A 124 15.67 9.50 3.93
CA ARG A 124 16.88 9.91 4.64
C ARG A 124 18.09 9.06 4.24
N PRO A 125 19.33 9.47 4.59
CA PRO A 125 20.48 8.58 4.44
C PRO A 125 20.28 7.23 5.13
N THR A 126 20.78 6.16 4.52
CA THR A 126 20.67 4.75 4.96
C THR A 126 19.25 4.20 5.03
N ALA A 127 18.27 4.91 4.49
CA ALA A 127 16.88 4.45 4.41
C ALA A 127 16.70 3.33 3.37
N LYS A 128 15.50 2.77 3.34
CA LYS A 128 15.16 1.69 2.41
C LYS A 128 14.11 2.13 1.40
N VAL A 129 14.27 1.69 0.17
CA VAL A 129 13.25 1.80 -0.89
C VAL A 129 12.81 0.40 -1.28
N VAL A 130 11.52 0.10 -1.12
CA VAL A 130 10.93 -1.19 -1.48
C VAL A 130 10.04 -1.01 -2.70
N ILE A 131 10.39 -1.66 -3.79
CA ILE A 131 9.60 -1.69 -5.03
C ILE A 131 8.62 -2.84 -4.93
N VAL A 132 7.33 -2.51 -4.83
CA VAL A 132 6.21 -3.44 -4.63
C VAL A 132 5.44 -3.67 -5.92
N SER A 133 5.38 -2.65 -6.77
CA SER A 133 4.65 -2.70 -8.04
C SER A 133 5.33 -3.57 -9.09
N ILE A 134 4.53 -4.16 -9.97
CA ILE A 134 5.02 -4.92 -11.14
C ILE A 134 5.12 -3.98 -12.33
N TRP A 135 6.32 -3.80 -12.86
CA TRP A 135 6.61 -2.90 -13.96
C TRP A 135 6.46 -3.61 -15.31
N SER A 136 5.69 -3.01 -16.21
CA SER A 136 5.52 -3.50 -17.59
C SER A 136 6.66 -3.08 -18.53
N HIS A 137 7.43 -2.07 -18.14
CA HIS A 137 8.55 -1.51 -18.91
C HIS A 137 9.75 -1.27 -17.99
N PRO A 138 10.98 -1.23 -18.53
CA PRO A 138 12.17 -0.85 -17.76
C PRO A 138 11.98 0.53 -17.10
N ALA A 139 12.31 0.62 -15.83
CA ALA A 139 12.32 1.86 -15.07
C ALA A 139 13.70 2.53 -15.14
N THR A 140 13.72 3.86 -15.05
CA THR A 140 14.95 4.60 -14.75
C THR A 140 15.00 4.92 -13.27
N ILE A 141 16.19 4.88 -12.68
CA ILE A 141 16.39 5.21 -11.28
C ILE A 141 17.63 6.09 -11.14
N ASN A 142 17.56 7.09 -10.28
CA ASN A 142 18.71 7.96 -9.97
C ASN A 142 19.73 7.22 -9.09
N VAL A 143 20.68 6.53 -9.73
CA VAL A 143 21.73 5.79 -9.05
C VAL A 143 22.62 6.72 -8.22
N HIS A 144 22.83 7.97 -8.65
CA HIS A 144 23.63 8.95 -7.89
C HIS A 144 23.01 9.19 -6.50
N SER A 145 21.71 9.45 -6.43
CA SER A 145 21.00 9.63 -5.14
C SER A 145 21.07 8.38 -4.26
N ILE A 146 20.99 7.19 -4.86
CA ILE A 146 21.13 5.92 -4.10
C ILE A 146 22.51 5.84 -3.45
N VAL A 147 23.56 6.12 -4.21
CA VAL A 147 24.95 6.07 -3.69
C VAL A 147 25.19 7.14 -2.64
N MET A 148 24.79 8.40 -2.92
CA MET A 148 25.03 9.52 -2.01
C MET A 148 24.28 9.41 -0.67
N LYS A 149 23.16 8.71 -0.64
CA LYS A 149 22.37 8.45 0.57
C LYS A 149 22.59 7.06 1.16
N GLU A 150 23.42 6.22 0.53
CA GLU A 150 23.64 4.81 0.94
C GLU A 150 22.32 4.03 1.07
N LEU A 151 21.39 4.20 0.11
CA LEU A 151 20.07 3.61 0.18
C LEU A 151 20.10 2.10 -0.09
N ASP A 152 19.30 1.35 0.65
CA ASP A 152 19.05 -0.07 0.43
C ASP A 152 17.78 -0.22 -0.45
N VAL A 153 17.97 -0.54 -1.73
CA VAL A 153 16.86 -0.69 -2.69
C VAL A 153 16.51 -2.17 -2.86
N ARG A 154 15.26 -2.53 -2.62
CA ARG A 154 14.78 -3.92 -2.62
C ARG A 154 13.54 -4.09 -3.48
N GLY A 155 13.46 -5.21 -4.19
CA GLY A 155 12.22 -5.70 -4.78
C GLY A 155 11.48 -6.63 -3.84
N THR A 156 10.17 -6.72 -4.01
CA THR A 156 9.30 -7.70 -3.36
C THR A 156 8.29 -8.25 -4.37
N ILE A 157 7.90 -9.50 -4.21
CA ILE A 157 6.88 -10.14 -5.06
C ILE A 157 6.01 -11.05 -4.21
N ALA A 158 4.69 -10.97 -4.41
CA ALA A 158 3.73 -11.82 -3.74
C ALA A 158 3.93 -11.91 -2.21
N TYR A 159 4.06 -13.11 -1.66
CA TYR A 159 4.20 -13.37 -0.23
C TYR A 159 4.95 -14.69 0.01
N CYS A 160 5.52 -14.83 1.20
CA CYS A 160 6.18 -16.05 1.63
C CYS A 160 5.95 -16.27 3.13
N ASN A 161 5.08 -17.21 3.49
CA ASN A 161 4.67 -17.52 4.88
C ASN A 161 3.98 -16.37 5.63
N ASP A 162 3.40 -15.39 4.94
CA ASP A 162 2.81 -14.20 5.54
C ASP A 162 1.36 -14.39 6.03
N HIS A 163 0.61 -15.36 5.44
CA HIS A 163 -0.82 -15.54 5.70
C HIS A 163 -1.17 -15.77 7.18
N ALA A 164 -0.36 -16.51 7.92
CA ALA A 164 -0.64 -16.76 9.34
C ALA A 164 -0.64 -15.46 10.16
N GLU A 165 0.33 -14.58 9.91
CA GLU A 165 0.42 -13.31 10.62
C GLU A 165 -0.66 -12.33 10.17
N THR A 166 -1.00 -12.29 8.87
CA THR A 166 -2.07 -11.41 8.38
C THR A 166 -3.44 -11.83 8.91
N ILE A 167 -3.76 -13.13 8.95
CA ILE A 167 -4.97 -13.64 9.57
C ILE A 167 -5.02 -13.20 11.04
N LYS A 168 -3.93 -13.38 11.79
CA LYS A 168 -3.83 -12.98 13.19
C LYS A 168 -4.08 -11.48 13.40
N LEU A 169 -3.50 -10.61 12.56
CA LEU A 169 -3.71 -9.16 12.65
C LEU A 169 -5.19 -8.78 12.47
N VAL A 170 -5.90 -9.47 11.59
CA VAL A 170 -7.33 -9.25 11.37
C VAL A 170 -8.17 -9.82 12.54
N GLU A 171 -7.87 -11.04 12.99
CA GLU A 171 -8.58 -11.69 14.13
C GLU A 171 -8.41 -10.93 15.45
N GLU A 172 -7.27 -10.29 15.66
CA GLU A 172 -6.98 -9.43 16.81
C GLU A 172 -7.63 -8.03 16.67
N GLY A 173 -8.30 -7.74 15.56
CA GLY A 173 -8.90 -6.43 15.29
C GLY A 173 -7.90 -5.30 15.04
N LYS A 174 -6.64 -5.62 14.79
CA LYS A 174 -5.60 -4.64 14.46
C LYS A 174 -5.74 -4.08 13.06
N ILE A 175 -6.34 -4.86 12.15
CA ILE A 175 -6.68 -4.45 10.79
C ILE A 175 -8.15 -4.76 10.54
N ASN A 176 -8.93 -3.74 10.18
CA ASN A 176 -10.29 -3.88 9.70
C ASN A 176 -10.27 -3.90 8.17
N LEU A 177 -10.77 -4.98 7.55
CA LEU A 177 -10.77 -5.15 6.10
C LEU A 177 -12.00 -4.56 5.41
N GLU A 178 -13.08 -4.28 6.13
CA GLU A 178 -14.34 -3.77 5.57
C GLU A 178 -14.15 -2.48 4.74
N PRO A 179 -13.36 -1.46 5.16
CA PRO A 179 -13.20 -0.24 4.38
C PRO A 179 -12.56 -0.44 2.99
N PHE A 180 -11.88 -1.57 2.75
CA PHE A 180 -11.22 -1.85 1.48
C PHE A 180 -12.12 -2.58 0.48
N ILE A 181 -13.29 -3.07 0.89
CA ILE A 181 -14.31 -3.63 -0.01
C ILE A 181 -15.13 -2.48 -0.56
N THR A 182 -14.98 -2.20 -1.85
CA THR A 182 -15.72 -1.11 -2.50
C THR A 182 -17.06 -1.56 -3.07
N GLN A 183 -17.17 -2.83 -3.39
CA GLN A 183 -18.41 -3.40 -3.93
C GLN A 183 -18.47 -4.91 -3.70
N ARG A 184 -19.70 -5.40 -3.52
CA ARG A 184 -20.05 -6.82 -3.53
C ARG A 184 -21.03 -7.05 -4.66
N ILE A 185 -20.69 -7.96 -5.57
CA ILE A 185 -21.48 -8.25 -6.78
C ILE A 185 -21.82 -9.74 -6.88
N LYS A 186 -22.83 -10.06 -7.65
CA LYS A 186 -23.20 -11.44 -8.00
C LYS A 186 -22.30 -11.97 -9.10
N LEU A 187 -22.33 -13.29 -9.30
CA LEU A 187 -21.52 -13.93 -10.32
C LEU A 187 -21.93 -13.50 -11.74
N ASP A 188 -23.22 -13.31 -12.00
CA ASP A 188 -23.74 -12.85 -13.31
C ASP A 188 -23.42 -11.37 -13.61
N GLU A 189 -23.08 -10.59 -12.58
CA GLU A 189 -22.64 -9.19 -12.69
C GLU A 189 -21.12 -9.05 -12.92
N LEU A 190 -20.36 -10.16 -12.93
CA LEU A 190 -18.88 -10.12 -13.01
C LEU A 190 -18.36 -9.32 -14.20
N ILE A 191 -19.01 -9.42 -15.36
CA ILE A 191 -18.57 -8.68 -16.55
C ILE A 191 -18.91 -7.20 -16.41
N SER A 192 -20.19 -6.85 -16.16
CA SER A 192 -20.67 -5.47 -16.18
C SER A 192 -20.18 -4.64 -14.99
N GLU A 193 -20.27 -5.18 -13.77
CA GLU A 193 -19.94 -4.47 -12.53
C GLU A 193 -18.53 -4.77 -12.01
N GLY A 194 -17.93 -5.85 -12.51
CA GLY A 194 -16.54 -6.21 -12.20
C GLY A 194 -15.56 -5.67 -13.23
N PHE A 195 -15.42 -6.36 -14.36
CA PHE A 195 -14.38 -6.07 -15.35
C PHE A 195 -14.56 -4.71 -16.04
N GLU A 196 -15.76 -4.41 -16.54
CA GLU A 196 -16.03 -3.13 -17.21
C GLU A 196 -15.76 -1.94 -16.27
N ARG A 197 -16.14 -2.06 -15.00
CA ARG A 197 -15.85 -1.04 -14.00
C ARG A 197 -14.35 -0.87 -13.75
N LEU A 198 -13.59 -1.96 -13.63
CA LEU A 198 -12.15 -1.90 -13.41
C LEU A 198 -11.39 -1.38 -14.64
N ILE A 199 -11.91 -1.58 -15.85
CA ILE A 199 -11.31 -1.08 -17.09
C ILE A 199 -11.60 0.41 -17.29
N HIS A 200 -12.84 0.84 -17.05
CA HIS A 200 -13.30 2.18 -17.44
C HIS A 200 -13.48 3.16 -16.27
N ASN A 201 -13.67 2.68 -15.03
CA ASN A 201 -13.99 3.49 -13.85
C ASN A 201 -13.28 3.00 -12.57
N ASN A 202 -11.99 2.69 -12.66
CA ASN A 202 -11.24 2.08 -11.56
C ASN A 202 -10.80 3.06 -10.45
N GLU A 203 -11.01 4.36 -10.61
CA GLU A 203 -10.48 5.37 -9.69
C GLU A 203 -10.96 5.23 -8.24
N SER A 204 -12.20 4.77 -8.06
CA SER A 204 -12.81 4.55 -6.73
C SER A 204 -12.75 3.09 -6.27
N ALA A 205 -12.31 2.17 -7.13
CA ALA A 205 -12.30 0.75 -6.81
C ALA A 205 -11.01 0.37 -6.08
N VAL A 206 -11.15 -0.19 -4.88
CA VAL A 206 -10.07 -0.85 -4.14
C VAL A 206 -10.19 -2.36 -4.32
N LYS A 207 -11.33 -2.95 -3.92
CA LYS A 207 -11.60 -4.38 -4.12
C LYS A 207 -13.08 -4.61 -4.39
N ILE A 208 -13.38 -5.31 -5.48
CA ILE A 208 -14.72 -5.79 -5.80
C ILE A 208 -14.77 -7.27 -5.44
N ILE A 209 -15.70 -7.66 -4.59
CA ILE A 209 -15.90 -9.05 -4.16
C ILE A 209 -17.06 -9.65 -4.94
N VAL A 210 -16.80 -10.79 -5.57
CA VAL A 210 -17.84 -11.58 -6.24
C VAL A 210 -18.34 -12.64 -5.27
N ASN A 211 -19.64 -12.63 -4.97
CA ASN A 211 -20.26 -13.64 -4.14
C ASN A 211 -21.20 -14.49 -4.99
N PRO A 212 -20.86 -15.77 -5.23
CA PRO A 212 -21.69 -16.65 -6.07
C PRO A 212 -23.03 -17.04 -5.42
N ASN A 213 -23.22 -16.72 -4.15
CA ASN A 213 -24.43 -17.08 -3.39
C ASN A 213 -25.36 -15.88 -3.10
N LEU A 214 -25.10 -14.71 -3.71
CA LEU A 214 -26.00 -13.56 -3.63
C LEU A 214 -27.16 -13.67 -4.61
#